data_29cdfdbf7f50e11bc1609d2b2662c629
#
_entry.id   29cdfdbf7f50e11bc1609d2b2662c629
#
_cell.length_a   1.000
_cell.length_b   1.000
_cell.length_c   1.000
_cell.angle_alpha   90.00
_cell.angle_beta   90.00
_cell.angle_gamma   90.00
#
_symmetry.space_group_name_H-M   'P 1'
#
loop_
_entity.id
_entity.type
_entity.pdbx_description
1 polymer ?
#
loop_
_entity_poly.entity_id
_entity_poly.type
_entity_poly.pdbx_seq_one_letter_code
_entity_poly.pdbx_strand_id
1 'polypeptide(L)'
;VVIDKLPFAAPDDPVFEARLDAIRRAGGNPFRDEQLPQAVIALKQGAGRLIRSVGDRGVLVLCDPRLVSKSYGSVFLNSLPPLPRTRQLDDVAAFFTAAPAAAPLDASLESGGDAALAAHPETLA
;
A
#
# COMPACT_ATOMS: atom_id res chain seq x y z
N VAL A 1 8.30 -6.94 -0.12
CA VAL A 1 6.92 -7.43 -0.34
C VAL A 1 6.55 -7.20 -1.80
N VAL A 2 6.05 -8.25 -2.44
CA VAL A 2 5.58 -8.18 -3.83
C VAL A 2 4.07 -8.43 -3.85
N ILE A 3 3.34 -7.54 -4.49
CA ILE A 3 1.89 -7.64 -4.72
C ILE A 3 1.68 -7.66 -6.23
N ASP A 4 1.37 -8.82 -6.76
CA ASP A 4 1.22 -9.04 -8.20
C ASP A 4 -0.08 -8.46 -8.77
N LYS A 5 -1.14 -8.48 -7.97
CA LYS A 5 -2.47 -7.96 -8.34
C LYS A 5 -3.09 -7.16 -7.19
N LEU A 6 -3.87 -6.15 -7.54
CA LEU A 6 -4.68 -5.42 -6.58
C LEU A 6 -5.66 -6.36 -5.88
N PRO A 7 -5.76 -6.31 -4.54
CA PRO A 7 -6.50 -7.29 -3.75
C PRO A 7 -8.01 -7.02 -3.74
N PHE A 8 -8.63 -7.01 -4.91
CA PHE A 8 -10.08 -7.00 -5.02
C PHE A 8 -10.65 -8.34 -4.56
N ALA A 9 -11.81 -8.30 -3.91
CA ALA A 9 -12.49 -9.52 -3.49
C ALA A 9 -12.81 -10.41 -4.70
N ALA A 10 -12.74 -11.73 -4.47
CA ALA A 10 -13.11 -12.69 -5.50
C ALA A 10 -14.61 -12.58 -5.83
N PRO A 11 -14.98 -12.73 -7.10
CA PRO A 11 -16.38 -12.62 -7.53
C PRO A 11 -17.29 -13.74 -7.03
N ASP A 12 -16.72 -14.79 -6.44
CA ASP A 12 -17.44 -16.01 -6.06
C ASP A 12 -17.93 -16.05 -4.60
N ASP A 13 -17.81 -14.93 -3.87
CA ASP A 13 -18.32 -14.84 -2.49
C ASP A 13 -19.80 -14.41 -2.49
N PRO A 14 -20.74 -15.34 -2.17
CA PRO A 14 -22.18 -15.02 -2.20
C PRO A 14 -22.57 -13.94 -1.19
N VAL A 15 -21.89 -13.85 -0.04
CA VAL A 15 -22.15 -12.79 0.97
C VAL A 15 -21.72 -11.43 0.44
N PHE A 16 -20.57 -11.39 -0.22
CA PHE A 16 -20.07 -10.17 -0.83
C PHE A 16 -20.96 -9.70 -1.99
N GLU A 17 -21.39 -10.63 -2.86
CA GLU A 17 -22.33 -10.34 -3.95
C GLU A 17 -23.67 -9.80 -3.43
N ALA A 18 -24.24 -10.39 -2.38
CA ALA A 18 -25.46 -9.90 -1.76
C ALA A 18 -25.31 -8.46 -1.23
N ARG A 19 -24.15 -8.13 -0.70
CA ARG A 19 -23.84 -6.77 -0.24
C ARG A 19 -23.75 -5.78 -1.40
N LEU A 20 -23.12 -6.17 -2.50
CA LEU A 20 -23.05 -5.36 -3.72
C LEU A 20 -24.44 -5.10 -4.31
N ASP A 21 -25.30 -6.12 -4.31
CA ASP A 21 -26.68 -6.00 -4.78
C ASP A 21 -27.51 -5.08 -3.89
N ALA A 22 -27.32 -5.11 -2.58
CA ALA A 22 -27.98 -4.17 -1.65
C ALA A 22 -27.59 -2.72 -1.97
N ILE A 23 -26.31 -2.47 -2.27
CA ILE A 23 -25.83 -1.13 -2.67
C ILE A 23 -26.46 -0.69 -3.99
N ARG A 24 -26.55 -1.58 -4.98
CA ARG A 24 -27.21 -1.29 -6.27
C ARG A 24 -28.69 -0.92 -6.08
N ARG A 25 -29.42 -1.66 -5.24
CA ARG A 25 -30.84 -1.38 -4.94
C ARG A 25 -31.04 -0.05 -4.21
N ALA A 26 -30.06 0.36 -3.41
CA ALA A 26 -30.08 1.67 -2.72
C ALA A 26 -29.67 2.84 -3.63
N GLY A 27 -29.33 2.59 -4.90
CA GLY A 27 -28.87 3.61 -5.86
C GLY A 27 -27.40 3.98 -5.76
N GLY A 28 -26.61 3.24 -4.97
CA GLY A 28 -25.16 3.42 -4.85
C GLY A 28 -24.35 2.76 -5.96
N ASN A 29 -23.05 3.01 -5.95
CA ASN A 29 -22.09 2.40 -6.86
C ASN A 29 -21.29 1.32 -6.11
N PRO A 30 -21.53 0.03 -6.34
CA PRO A 30 -20.89 -1.05 -5.59
C PRO A 30 -19.37 -1.03 -5.70
N PHE A 31 -18.83 -0.67 -6.85
CA PHE A 31 -17.39 -0.58 -7.03
C PHE A 31 -16.78 0.52 -6.17
N ARG A 32 -17.35 1.72 -6.22
CA ARG A 32 -16.84 2.91 -5.51
C ARG A 32 -17.08 2.82 -4.02
N ASP A 33 -18.24 2.29 -3.62
CA ASP A 33 -18.71 2.35 -2.23
C ASP A 33 -18.25 1.15 -1.41
N GLU A 34 -17.95 0.01 -2.04
CA GLU A 34 -17.56 -1.21 -1.35
C GLU A 34 -16.27 -1.85 -1.90
N GLN A 35 -16.20 -2.17 -3.17
CA GLN A 35 -15.08 -2.94 -3.72
C GLN A 35 -13.75 -2.19 -3.65
N LEU A 36 -13.72 -0.94 -4.05
CA LEU A 36 -12.52 -0.11 -4.02
C LEU A 36 -12.01 0.16 -2.61
N PRO A 37 -12.85 0.61 -1.65
CA PRO A 37 -12.41 0.79 -0.26
C PRO A 37 -11.88 -0.47 0.38
N GLN A 38 -12.51 -1.61 0.18
CA GLN A 38 -12.06 -2.90 0.72
C GLN A 38 -10.70 -3.31 0.13
N ALA A 39 -10.52 -3.14 -1.17
CA ALA A 39 -9.25 -3.43 -1.83
C ALA A 39 -8.12 -2.51 -1.34
N VAL A 40 -8.41 -1.23 -1.10
CA VAL A 40 -7.45 -0.27 -0.54
C VAL A 40 -7.01 -0.69 0.87
N ILE A 41 -7.96 -1.08 1.73
CA ILE A 41 -7.65 -1.58 3.08
C ILE A 41 -6.76 -2.82 3.00
N ALA A 42 -7.11 -3.78 2.15
CA ALA A 42 -6.32 -4.99 1.97
C ALA A 42 -4.90 -4.71 1.47
N LEU A 43 -4.74 -3.76 0.54
CA LEU A 43 -3.43 -3.31 0.08
C LEU A 43 -2.61 -2.71 1.22
N LYS A 44 -3.20 -1.83 2.01
CA LYS A 44 -2.54 -1.21 3.17
C LYS A 44 -2.09 -2.25 4.19
N GLN A 45 -2.91 -3.25 4.46
CA GLN A 45 -2.57 -4.35 5.37
C GLN A 45 -1.40 -5.18 4.82
N GLY A 46 -1.39 -5.46 3.51
CA GLY A 46 -0.29 -6.15 2.85
C GLY A 46 1.02 -5.35 2.88
N ALA A 47 0.93 -4.07 2.56
CA ALA A 47 2.07 -3.15 2.60
C ALA A 47 2.61 -2.93 4.02
N GLY A 48 1.73 -2.89 5.02
CA GLY A 48 2.10 -2.74 6.42
C GLY A 48 2.94 -3.89 6.99
N ARG A 49 3.05 -5.00 6.27
CA ARG A 49 3.95 -6.10 6.63
C ARG A 49 5.41 -5.87 6.25
N LEU A 50 5.67 -4.85 5.45
CA LEU A 50 7.02 -4.52 4.98
C LEU A 50 7.92 -4.04 6.11
N ILE A 51 7.41 -3.13 6.93
CA ILE A 51 8.12 -2.52 8.05
C ILE A 51 7.43 -2.89 9.36
N ARG A 52 8.16 -3.52 10.26
CA ARG A 52 7.67 -3.94 11.59
C ARG A 52 8.42 -3.27 12.73
N SER A 53 9.61 -2.79 12.46
CA SER A 53 10.46 -2.12 13.44
C SER A 53 11.19 -0.93 12.83
N VAL A 54 11.73 -0.08 13.69
CA VAL A 54 12.46 1.14 13.26
C VAL A 54 13.69 0.82 12.40
N GLY A 55 14.28 -0.36 12.59
CA GLY A 55 15.45 -0.81 11.83
C GLY A 55 15.14 -1.51 10.50
N ASP A 56 13.86 -1.76 10.21
CA ASP A 56 13.49 -2.51 9.02
C ASP A 56 13.64 -1.66 7.76
N ARG A 57 14.13 -2.31 6.71
CA ARG A 57 14.23 -1.74 5.37
C ARG A 57 13.56 -2.69 4.39
N GLY A 58 12.91 -2.14 3.39
CA GLY A 58 12.31 -2.99 2.39
C GLY A 58 11.82 -2.26 1.16
N VAL A 59 11.42 -3.04 0.18
CA VAL A 59 10.84 -2.57 -1.08
C VAL A 59 9.45 -3.17 -1.23
N LEU A 60 8.49 -2.32 -1.57
CA LEU A 60 7.15 -2.73 -1.95
C LEU A 60 7.05 -2.69 -3.47
N VAL A 61 6.85 -3.86 -4.06
CA VAL A 61 6.69 -4.01 -5.52
C VAL A 61 5.22 -4.22 -5.83
N LEU A 62 4.66 -3.36 -6.68
CA LEU A 62 3.28 -3.45 -7.15
C LEU A 62 3.29 -3.71 -8.65
N CYS A 63 2.84 -4.89 -9.06
CA CYS A 63 2.92 -5.36 -10.45
C CYS A 63 1.65 -5.14 -11.27
N ASP A 64 0.56 -4.71 -10.64
CA ASP A 64 -0.73 -4.58 -11.32
C ASP A 64 -0.76 -3.34 -12.25
N PRO A 65 -0.91 -3.51 -13.56
CA PRO A 65 -0.93 -2.39 -14.51
C PRO A 65 -2.12 -1.44 -14.31
N ARG A 66 -3.16 -1.87 -13.61
CA ARG A 66 -4.33 -1.04 -13.30
C ARG A 66 -3.99 0.17 -12.42
N LEU A 67 -2.89 0.11 -11.67
CA LEU A 67 -2.40 1.24 -10.89
C LEU A 67 -2.08 2.47 -11.74
N VAL A 68 -1.64 2.27 -12.97
CA VAL A 68 -1.28 3.36 -13.89
C VAL A 68 -2.27 3.56 -15.02
N SER A 69 -3.03 2.53 -15.38
CA SER A 69 -3.97 2.56 -16.50
C SER A 69 -5.40 2.94 -16.12
N LYS A 70 -5.76 2.84 -14.84
CA LYS A 70 -7.10 3.14 -14.35
C LYS A 70 -7.11 4.39 -13.48
N SER A 71 -8.21 5.15 -13.56
CA SER A 71 -8.39 6.38 -12.78
C SER A 71 -8.34 6.16 -11.26
N TYR A 72 -8.79 5.01 -10.80
CA TYR A 72 -8.75 4.65 -9.39
C TYR A 72 -7.36 4.22 -8.88
N GLY A 73 -6.37 4.02 -9.77
CA GLY A 73 -5.01 3.65 -9.38
C GLY A 73 -4.37 4.64 -8.43
N SER A 74 -4.63 5.93 -8.61
CA SER A 74 -4.16 6.99 -7.71
C SER A 74 -4.70 6.85 -6.28
N VAL A 75 -5.90 6.32 -6.10
CA VAL A 75 -6.49 6.09 -4.77
C VAL A 75 -5.65 5.08 -3.99
N PHE A 76 -5.22 4.01 -4.64
CA PHE A 76 -4.32 3.02 -4.04
C PHE A 76 -2.97 3.64 -3.66
N LEU A 77 -2.35 4.33 -4.60
CA LEU A 77 -1.03 4.92 -4.38
C LEU A 77 -1.04 5.99 -3.28
N ASN A 78 -2.10 6.81 -3.21
CA ASN A 78 -2.24 7.84 -2.19
C ASN A 78 -2.61 7.29 -0.81
N SER A 79 -3.10 6.06 -0.74
CA SER A 79 -3.41 5.40 0.52
C SER A 79 -2.19 4.79 1.22
N LEU A 80 -1.10 4.62 0.49
CA LEU A 80 0.15 4.11 1.02
C LEU A 80 0.94 5.23 1.72
N PRO A 81 1.85 4.87 2.64
CA PRO A 81 2.78 5.83 3.23
C PRO A 81 3.58 6.59 2.15
N PRO A 82 4.12 7.78 2.45
CA PRO A 82 4.93 8.54 1.51
C PRO A 82 6.29 7.88 1.29
N LEU A 83 6.34 6.95 0.34
CA LEU A 83 7.54 6.21 -0.05
C LEU A 83 8.10 6.78 -1.35
N PRO A 84 9.44 6.84 -1.52
CA PRO A 84 10.05 7.08 -2.82
C PRO A 84 9.57 6.06 -3.85
N ARG A 85 9.26 6.51 -5.05
CA ARG A 85 8.70 5.65 -6.12
C ARG A 85 9.64 5.60 -7.30
N THR A 86 9.83 4.40 -7.83
CA THR A 86 10.58 4.17 -9.05
C THR A 86 9.89 3.13 -9.94
N ARG A 87 10.27 3.10 -11.20
CA ARG A 87 9.91 2.05 -12.16
C ARG A 87 11.14 1.31 -12.68
N GLN A 88 12.31 1.59 -12.10
CA GLN A 88 13.58 1.02 -12.52
C GLN A 88 14.02 -0.05 -11.53
N LEU A 89 14.31 -1.25 -12.04
CA LEU A 89 14.85 -2.33 -11.21
C LEU A 89 16.24 -2.01 -10.66
N ASP A 90 17.00 -1.21 -11.39
CA ASP A 90 18.33 -0.79 -10.96
C ASP A 90 18.30 0.04 -9.68
N ASP A 91 17.25 0.86 -9.48
CA ASP A 91 17.06 1.60 -8.24
C ASP A 91 16.79 0.66 -7.05
N VAL A 92 16.07 -0.43 -7.30
CA VAL A 92 15.81 -1.46 -6.28
C VAL A 92 17.11 -2.19 -5.91
N ALA A 93 17.93 -2.54 -6.89
CA ALA A 93 19.24 -3.13 -6.66
C ALA A 93 20.15 -2.18 -5.87
N ALA A 94 20.20 -0.91 -6.28
CA ALA A 94 20.95 0.12 -5.57
C ALA A 94 20.49 0.32 -4.13
N PHE A 95 19.19 0.24 -3.87
CA PHE A 95 18.63 0.34 -2.51
C PHE A 95 19.16 -0.76 -1.59
N PHE A 96 19.27 -2.00 -2.07
CA PHE A 96 19.78 -3.12 -1.26
C PHE A 96 21.30 -3.13 -1.13
N THR A 97 22.03 -2.57 -2.09
CA THR A 97 23.49 -2.46 -2.02
C THR A 97 23.96 -1.25 -1.21
N ALA A 98 23.13 -0.21 -1.06
CA ALA A 98 23.43 0.94 -0.21
C ALA A 98 23.48 0.50 1.27
N ALA A 99 24.51 0.95 1.99
CA ALA A 99 24.55 0.76 3.44
C ALA A 99 23.31 1.39 4.09
N PRO A 100 22.73 0.76 5.13
CA PRO A 100 21.65 1.40 5.88
C PRO A 100 22.15 2.75 6.38
N ALA A 101 21.44 3.81 6.05
CA ALA A 101 21.71 5.11 6.66
C ALA A 101 21.62 4.93 8.18
N ALA A 102 22.69 5.23 8.88
CA ALA A 102 22.67 5.22 10.33
C ALA A 102 21.53 6.14 10.76
N ALA A 103 20.56 5.59 11.49
CA ALA A 103 19.50 6.40 12.05
C ALA A 103 20.16 7.50 12.88
N PRO A 104 19.82 8.78 12.71
CA PRO A 104 20.29 9.79 13.61
C PRO A 104 19.76 9.44 14.99
N LEU A 105 20.69 9.15 15.90
CA LEU A 105 20.42 9.07 17.32
C LEU A 105 20.11 10.50 17.78
N ASP A 106 18.90 10.94 17.58
CA ASP A 106 18.40 12.10 18.30
C ASP A 106 17.24 11.65 19.18
N ALA A 107 17.60 11.50 20.44
CA ALA A 107 16.69 11.27 21.52
C ALA A 107 16.01 12.59 21.85
N SER A 108 14.86 12.82 21.27
CA SER A 108 13.89 13.76 21.79
C SER A 108 12.59 13.00 21.97
N LEU A 109 12.43 12.47 23.16
CA LEU A 109 11.16 12.06 23.71
C LEU A 109 10.21 13.25 23.72
N GLU A 110 9.27 13.29 22.77
CA GLU A 110 7.98 13.93 23.04
C GLU A 110 6.87 13.21 22.30
N SER A 111 6.04 12.62 23.10
CA SER A 111 4.63 12.27 23.00
C SER A 111 3.92 12.48 21.64
N GLY A 112 3.44 11.40 21.06
CA GLY A 112 2.47 11.45 19.99
C GLY A 112 2.64 10.25 19.07
N GLY A 113 1.81 9.22 19.26
CA GLY A 113 1.77 8.10 18.36
C GLY A 113 1.51 8.58 16.93
N ASP A 114 2.40 8.24 16.05
CA ASP A 114 2.26 8.13 14.59
C ASP A 114 3.59 8.30 13.81
N ALA A 115 4.71 8.46 14.49
CA ALA A 115 5.96 8.82 13.85
C ALA A 115 6.88 7.64 13.46
N ALA A 116 6.49 6.40 13.66
CA ALA A 116 7.36 5.25 13.44
C ALA A 116 7.54 4.83 11.97
N LEU A 117 6.78 5.39 11.05
CA LEU A 117 6.86 5.04 9.64
C LEU A 117 7.76 5.97 8.79
N ALA A 118 8.20 7.09 9.35
CA ALA A 118 8.89 8.13 8.58
C ALA A 118 10.42 8.01 8.51
N ALA A 119 11.02 7.05 9.20
CA ALA A 119 12.47 7.04 9.42
C ALA A 119 13.32 6.26 8.42
N HIS A 120 12.73 5.54 7.46
CA HIS A 120 13.51 4.73 6.52
C HIS A 120 13.09 4.96 5.07
N PRO A 121 14.04 5.20 4.16
CA PRO A 121 13.74 5.30 2.74
C PRO A 121 13.33 3.93 2.22
N GLU A 122 12.11 3.83 1.80
CA GLU A 122 11.56 2.67 1.10
C GLU A 122 11.25 3.04 -0.34
N THR A 123 11.33 2.06 -1.21
CA THR A 123 11.05 2.26 -2.62
C THR A 123 9.81 1.46 -3.01
N LEU A 124 8.86 2.14 -3.62
CA LEU A 124 7.70 1.55 -4.25
C LEU A 124 7.98 1.38 -5.75
N ALA A 125 7.88 0.17 -6.22
CA ALA A 125 8.04 -0.15 -7.64
C ALA A 125 6.79 -0.80 -8.24
#